data_8db533bbec029c67bfcbac7a66a94675
#
_entry.id   8db533bbec029c67bfcbac7a66a94675
#
_cell.length_a   1.000
_cell.length_b   1.000
_cell.length_c   1.000
_cell.angle_alpha   90.00
_cell.angle_beta   90.00
_cell.angle_gamma   90.00
#
_symmetry.space_group_name_H-M   'P 1'
#
loop_
_entity.id
_entity.type
_entity.pdbx_description
1 polymer ?
#
loop_
_entity_poly.entity_id
_entity_poly.type
_entity_poly.pdbx_seq_one_letter_code
_entity_poly.pdbx_strand_id
1 'polypeptide(L)'
;MIARGLAVVALAGAVGSASALEEVPFITTPDNVTLKMLELARVGPSDFVLDLGSGDGRIVIVAAKRFGARGMGVEIVPELVRQSRENAQRAGVSDRAEFREQDLFETNLAQASVLTLYLLPDVNLELRPKILSLKPGTRVVSHDWDMGDWKPDRTEKVAAPDKKIGLEKSSRVHLWIVPARLEGVWCAKGERLEIKQQFQHARVDGRDATIRGTTLTLAQGTSFEFQGDTLRVTTAKADLARLQLLTFERAQGQPASCASR
;
A
#
# COMPACT_ATOMS: atom_id res chain seq x y z
N MET A 1 75.31 -5.28 -33.23
CA MET A 1 73.98 -6.00 -33.33
C MET A 1 73.12 -5.47 -32.24
N ILE A 2 72.10 -4.65 -32.60
CA ILE A 2 71.20 -3.99 -31.66
C ILE A 2 69.87 -4.72 -31.74
N ALA A 3 69.46 -5.40 -30.64
CA ALA A 3 68.17 -6.04 -30.54
C ALA A 3 67.09 -5.05 -30.03
N ARG A 4 66.10 -4.76 -30.86
CA ARG A 4 64.91 -3.96 -30.48
C ARG A 4 63.88 -4.87 -29.87
N GLY A 5 63.57 -4.69 -28.57
CA GLY A 5 62.44 -5.31 -27.89
C GLY A 5 61.15 -4.56 -28.21
N LEU A 6 60.14 -5.25 -28.75
CA LEU A 6 58.75 -4.78 -28.88
C LEU A 6 58.04 -4.98 -27.55
N ALA A 7 57.55 -3.91 -26.95
CA ALA A 7 56.62 -3.96 -25.82
C ALA A 7 55.20 -4.05 -26.36
N VAL A 8 54.51 -5.14 -26.08
CA VAL A 8 53.07 -5.29 -26.36
C VAL A 8 52.30 -4.78 -25.15
N VAL A 9 51.61 -3.65 -25.31
CA VAL A 9 50.64 -3.14 -24.32
C VAL A 9 49.32 -3.83 -24.53
N ALA A 10 48.95 -4.71 -23.60
CA ALA A 10 47.63 -5.33 -23.56
C ALA A 10 46.62 -4.32 -22.93
N LEU A 11 45.72 -3.77 -23.74
CA LEU A 11 44.56 -3.03 -23.25
C LEU A 11 43.52 -4.04 -22.69
N ALA A 12 43.41 -4.13 -21.37
CA ALA A 12 42.31 -4.83 -20.72
C ALA A 12 41.07 -3.95 -20.80
N GLY A 13 40.16 -4.26 -21.71
CA GLY A 13 38.84 -3.65 -21.78
C GLY A 13 37.99 -4.16 -20.62
N ALA A 14 37.63 -3.28 -19.70
CA ALA A 14 36.61 -3.56 -18.68
C ALA A 14 35.25 -3.63 -19.39
N VAL A 15 34.75 -4.85 -19.57
CA VAL A 15 33.36 -5.09 -19.98
C VAL A 15 32.50 -4.83 -18.75
N GLY A 16 31.92 -3.62 -18.64
CA GLY A 16 30.90 -3.31 -17.67
C GLY A 16 29.69 -4.17 -17.97
N SER A 17 29.37 -5.10 -17.06
CA SER A 17 28.10 -5.80 -17.09
C SER A 17 26.97 -4.79 -16.85
N ALA A 18 26.35 -4.31 -17.91
CA ALA A 18 25.03 -3.69 -17.80
C ALA A 18 24.08 -4.79 -17.30
N SER A 19 23.63 -4.70 -16.05
CA SER A 19 22.46 -5.43 -15.60
C SER A 19 21.32 -5.03 -16.52
N ALA A 20 20.93 -5.92 -17.43
CA ALA A 20 19.67 -5.81 -18.14
C ALA A 20 18.60 -5.84 -17.04
N LEU A 21 17.93 -4.71 -16.81
CA LEU A 21 16.68 -4.69 -16.07
C LEU A 21 15.77 -5.67 -16.81
N GLU A 22 15.42 -6.78 -16.15
CA GLU A 22 14.51 -7.77 -16.69
C GLU A 22 13.21 -7.03 -16.93
N GLU A 23 12.88 -6.82 -18.19
CA GLU A 23 11.73 -6.01 -18.61
C GLU A 23 10.46 -6.74 -18.15
N VAL A 24 9.83 -6.22 -17.11
CA VAL A 24 8.57 -6.78 -16.59
C VAL A 24 7.53 -6.68 -17.72
N PRO A 25 7.00 -7.79 -18.23
CA PRO A 25 6.11 -7.74 -19.38
C PRO A 25 4.84 -6.95 -19.05
N PHE A 26 4.48 -6.02 -19.91
CA PHE A 26 3.24 -5.26 -19.79
C PHE A 26 2.03 -6.18 -19.92
N ILE A 27 1.36 -6.44 -18.81
CA ILE A 27 0.16 -7.27 -18.73
C ILE A 27 -0.98 -6.42 -18.19
N THR A 28 -2.04 -6.33 -18.99
CA THR A 28 -3.20 -5.52 -18.62
C THR A 28 -4.13 -6.23 -17.65
N THR A 29 -4.56 -5.54 -16.60
CA THR A 29 -5.67 -5.98 -15.75
C THR A 29 -6.97 -6.03 -16.56
N PRO A 30 -7.75 -7.13 -16.54
CA PRO A 30 -9.06 -7.18 -17.19
C PRO A 30 -10.01 -6.09 -16.68
N ASP A 31 -10.90 -5.58 -17.53
CA ASP A 31 -11.77 -4.44 -17.19
C ASP A 31 -12.68 -4.71 -16.00
N ASN A 32 -13.24 -5.91 -15.91
CA ASN A 32 -14.08 -6.31 -14.78
C ASN A 32 -13.27 -6.46 -13.48
N VAL A 33 -12.01 -6.86 -13.55
CA VAL A 33 -11.10 -6.90 -12.39
C VAL A 33 -10.72 -5.49 -11.96
N THR A 34 -10.40 -4.59 -12.92
CA THR A 34 -10.18 -3.16 -12.66
C THR A 34 -11.37 -2.54 -11.91
N LEU A 35 -12.59 -2.79 -12.39
CA LEU A 35 -13.80 -2.31 -11.73
C LEU A 35 -13.93 -2.86 -10.31
N LYS A 36 -13.72 -4.17 -10.14
CA LYS A 36 -13.76 -4.83 -8.84
C LYS A 36 -12.71 -4.28 -7.86
N MET A 37 -11.50 -3.99 -8.30
CA MET A 37 -10.47 -3.35 -7.47
C MET A 37 -10.94 -2.02 -6.89
N LEU A 38 -11.52 -1.16 -7.73
CA LEU A 38 -12.01 0.15 -7.33
C LEU A 38 -13.27 0.08 -6.43
N GLU A 39 -14.18 -0.86 -6.72
CA GLU A 39 -15.35 -1.13 -5.87
C GLU A 39 -14.95 -1.67 -4.49
N LEU A 40 -14.02 -2.64 -4.43
CA LEU A 40 -13.54 -3.22 -3.20
C LEU A 40 -12.87 -2.17 -2.30
N ALA A 41 -12.10 -1.26 -2.92
CA ALA A 41 -11.54 -0.10 -2.26
C ALA A 41 -12.57 0.99 -1.92
N ARG A 42 -13.83 0.87 -2.37
CA ARG A 42 -14.87 1.89 -2.21
C ARG A 42 -14.39 3.26 -2.67
N VAL A 43 -13.80 3.29 -3.87
CA VAL A 43 -13.33 4.54 -4.48
C VAL A 43 -14.52 5.49 -4.70
N GLY A 44 -14.30 6.77 -4.41
CA GLY A 44 -15.30 7.83 -4.58
C GLY A 44 -14.68 9.17 -4.99
N PRO A 45 -15.51 10.22 -5.15
CA PRO A 45 -15.06 11.51 -5.71
C PRO A 45 -14.01 12.24 -4.86
N SER A 46 -13.93 11.95 -3.56
CA SER A 46 -12.94 12.55 -2.65
C SER A 46 -11.60 11.83 -2.65
N ASP A 47 -11.49 10.71 -3.38
CA ASP A 47 -10.28 9.90 -3.39
C ASP A 47 -9.24 10.41 -4.38
N PHE A 48 -7.98 10.13 -4.03
CA PHE A 48 -6.84 10.20 -4.91
C PHE A 48 -6.28 8.78 -5.11
N VAL A 49 -6.47 8.24 -6.31
CA VAL A 49 -5.99 6.92 -6.70
C VAL A 49 -4.57 7.04 -7.25
N LEU A 50 -3.62 6.36 -6.64
CA LEU A 50 -2.25 6.24 -7.17
C LEU A 50 -2.04 4.82 -7.68
N ASP A 51 -1.70 4.69 -8.96
CA ASP A 51 -1.46 3.41 -9.63
C ASP A 51 0.02 3.24 -9.95
N LEU A 52 0.65 2.22 -9.36
CA LEU A 52 2.08 1.95 -9.54
C LEU A 52 2.28 0.90 -10.64
N GLY A 53 3.05 1.28 -11.68
CA GLY A 53 3.16 0.50 -12.91
C GLY A 53 1.86 0.60 -13.72
N SER A 54 1.43 1.84 -14.02
CA SER A 54 0.07 2.10 -14.51
C SER A 54 -0.20 1.63 -15.95
N GLY A 55 0.85 1.23 -16.68
CA GLY A 55 0.72 0.75 -18.05
C GLY A 55 -0.04 1.72 -18.95
N ASP A 56 -1.14 1.25 -19.54
CA ASP A 56 -2.01 2.04 -20.42
C ASP A 56 -2.97 3.00 -19.69
N GLY A 57 -2.86 3.09 -18.36
CA GLY A 57 -3.60 4.03 -17.52
C GLY A 57 -5.02 3.61 -17.16
N ARG A 58 -5.46 2.40 -17.53
CA ARG A 58 -6.86 1.97 -17.41
C ARG A 58 -7.45 2.11 -16.01
N ILE A 59 -6.69 1.79 -14.95
CA ILE A 59 -7.20 1.84 -13.56
C ILE A 59 -7.53 3.28 -13.16
N VAL A 60 -6.60 4.22 -13.38
CA VAL A 60 -6.81 5.64 -13.07
C VAL A 60 -7.90 6.26 -13.92
N ILE A 61 -7.96 5.91 -15.22
CA ILE A 61 -9.01 6.38 -16.13
C ILE A 61 -10.40 5.89 -15.67
N VAL A 62 -10.54 4.62 -15.28
CA VAL A 62 -11.81 4.08 -14.77
C VAL A 62 -12.17 4.73 -13.44
N ALA A 63 -11.20 4.95 -12.53
CA ALA A 63 -11.41 5.67 -11.28
C ALA A 63 -11.97 7.08 -11.52
N ALA A 64 -11.38 7.83 -12.45
CA ALA A 64 -11.84 9.17 -12.80
C ALA A 64 -13.22 9.16 -13.47
N LYS A 65 -13.43 8.27 -14.44
CA LYS A 65 -14.64 8.28 -15.28
C LYS A 65 -15.88 7.75 -14.55
N ARG A 66 -15.72 6.65 -13.76
CA ARG A 66 -16.85 5.97 -13.13
C ARG A 66 -17.09 6.38 -11.68
N PHE A 67 -16.03 6.73 -10.96
CA PHE A 67 -16.09 7.03 -9.53
C PHE A 67 -15.89 8.52 -9.22
N GLY A 68 -15.55 9.33 -10.23
CA GLY A 68 -15.30 10.77 -10.07
C GLY A 68 -14.02 11.07 -9.30
N ALA A 69 -13.19 10.08 -9.01
CA ALA A 69 -11.94 10.24 -8.29
C ALA A 69 -10.91 11.03 -9.10
N ARG A 70 -9.93 11.61 -8.41
CA ARG A 70 -8.69 12.07 -9.02
C ARG A 70 -7.64 10.99 -8.90
N GLY A 71 -6.65 10.98 -9.77
CA GLY A 71 -5.57 10.02 -9.63
C GLY A 71 -4.36 10.28 -10.51
N MET A 72 -3.31 9.54 -10.21
CA MET A 72 -2.06 9.57 -10.95
C MET A 72 -1.59 8.13 -11.19
N GLY A 73 -1.18 7.85 -12.41
CA GLY A 73 -0.44 6.65 -12.75
C GLY A 73 1.05 6.97 -12.90
N VAL A 74 1.91 6.13 -12.39
CA VAL A 74 3.34 6.18 -12.63
C VAL A 74 3.77 4.94 -13.40
N GLU A 75 4.58 5.15 -14.43
CA GLU A 75 5.05 4.10 -15.34
C GLU A 75 6.48 4.47 -15.79
N ILE A 76 7.35 3.46 -15.91
CA ILE A 76 8.74 3.69 -16.30
C ILE A 76 8.93 3.69 -17.82
N VAL A 77 8.01 3.07 -18.57
CA VAL A 77 8.09 2.94 -20.02
C VAL A 77 7.46 4.18 -20.69
N PRO A 78 8.24 5.06 -21.35
CA PRO A 78 7.76 6.33 -21.91
C PRO A 78 6.59 6.16 -22.89
N GLU A 79 6.61 5.10 -23.68
CA GLU A 79 5.57 4.80 -24.68
C GLU A 79 4.22 4.48 -24.00
N LEU A 80 4.23 3.73 -22.88
CA LEU A 80 3.02 3.46 -22.10
C LEU A 80 2.48 4.72 -21.43
N VAL A 81 3.37 5.62 -20.95
CA VAL A 81 2.97 6.94 -20.42
C VAL A 81 2.30 7.78 -21.51
N ARG A 82 2.85 7.80 -22.71
CA ARG A 82 2.22 8.49 -23.85
C ARG A 82 0.84 7.91 -24.15
N GLN A 83 0.74 6.60 -24.25
CA GLN A 83 -0.51 5.88 -24.50
C GLN A 83 -1.55 6.16 -23.41
N SER A 84 -1.17 6.16 -22.13
CA SER A 84 -2.08 6.42 -21.00
C SER A 84 -2.65 7.84 -21.06
N ARG A 85 -1.83 8.84 -21.43
CA ARG A 85 -2.29 10.23 -21.64
C ARG A 85 -3.29 10.35 -22.79
N GLU A 86 -3.02 9.70 -23.91
CA GLU A 86 -3.94 9.65 -25.05
C GLU A 86 -5.26 8.93 -24.68
N ASN A 87 -5.17 7.85 -23.89
CA ASN A 87 -6.33 7.14 -23.40
C ASN A 87 -7.20 8.04 -22.48
N ALA A 88 -6.57 8.80 -21.57
CA ALA A 88 -7.26 9.75 -20.69
C ALA A 88 -7.94 10.87 -21.49
N GLN A 89 -7.28 11.38 -22.52
CA GLN A 89 -7.85 12.38 -23.42
C GLN A 89 -9.07 11.85 -24.15
N ARG A 90 -8.96 10.66 -24.76
CA ARG A 90 -10.09 10.00 -25.43
C ARG A 90 -11.25 9.68 -24.49
N ALA A 91 -10.95 9.38 -23.23
CA ALA A 91 -11.96 9.14 -22.21
C ALA A 91 -12.59 10.42 -21.63
N GLY A 92 -12.04 11.61 -21.94
CA GLY A 92 -12.50 12.91 -21.44
C GLY A 92 -12.23 13.13 -19.95
N VAL A 93 -11.12 12.60 -19.43
CA VAL A 93 -10.77 12.65 -17.98
C VAL A 93 -9.36 13.19 -17.70
N SER A 94 -8.72 13.86 -18.65
CA SER A 94 -7.34 14.38 -18.51
C SER A 94 -7.22 15.45 -17.40
N ASP A 95 -8.32 16.05 -16.97
CA ASP A 95 -8.38 16.97 -15.83
C ASP A 95 -8.28 16.26 -14.47
N ARG A 96 -8.51 14.95 -14.42
CA ARG A 96 -8.55 14.13 -13.19
C ARG A 96 -7.60 12.95 -13.19
N ALA A 97 -7.12 12.52 -14.36
CA ALA A 97 -6.20 11.37 -14.54
C ALA A 97 -4.86 11.88 -15.10
N GLU A 98 -3.84 11.94 -14.26
CA GLU A 98 -2.48 12.34 -14.62
C GLU A 98 -1.59 11.10 -14.80
N PHE A 99 -0.60 11.16 -15.71
CA PHE A 99 0.37 10.09 -15.92
C PHE A 99 1.79 10.64 -16.00
N ARG A 100 2.70 10.01 -15.24
CA ARG A 100 4.09 10.42 -15.16
C ARG A 100 5.03 9.28 -15.51
N GLU A 101 6.07 9.61 -16.28
CA GLU A 101 7.24 8.75 -16.43
C GLU A 101 8.05 8.84 -15.15
N GLN A 102 8.03 7.78 -14.36
CA GLN A 102 8.67 7.78 -13.04
C GLN A 102 8.84 6.35 -12.52
N ASP A 103 9.97 6.13 -11.83
CA ASP A 103 10.18 4.91 -11.05
C ASP A 103 9.18 4.85 -9.87
N LEU A 104 8.49 3.71 -9.76
CA LEU A 104 7.52 3.46 -8.68
C LEU A 104 8.19 3.47 -7.29
N PHE A 105 9.46 3.04 -7.19
CA PHE A 105 10.19 3.06 -5.93
C PHE A 105 10.54 4.47 -5.46
N GLU A 106 10.77 5.40 -6.40
CA GLU A 106 11.05 6.81 -6.10
C GLU A 106 9.79 7.67 -5.95
N THR A 107 8.62 7.06 -6.18
CA THR A 107 7.34 7.78 -6.13
C THR A 107 6.94 8.14 -4.70
N ASN A 108 6.54 9.40 -4.47
CA ASN A 108 5.94 9.81 -3.21
C ASN A 108 4.49 9.29 -3.10
N LEU A 109 4.28 8.32 -2.22
CA LEU A 109 2.97 7.68 -2.03
C LEU A 109 2.02 8.47 -1.10
N ALA A 110 2.50 9.51 -0.40
CA ALA A 110 1.78 10.15 0.72
C ALA A 110 0.44 10.80 0.33
N GLN A 111 0.27 11.16 -0.94
CA GLN A 111 -0.98 11.75 -1.44
C GLN A 111 -2.10 10.73 -1.68
N ALA A 112 -1.77 9.43 -1.75
CA ALA A 112 -2.73 8.38 -2.05
C ALA A 112 -3.72 8.17 -0.90
N SER A 113 -5.01 8.21 -1.19
CA SER A 113 -6.06 7.61 -0.35
C SER A 113 -6.35 6.17 -0.76
N VAL A 114 -6.07 5.85 -2.04
CA VAL A 114 -6.13 4.50 -2.60
C VAL A 114 -4.87 4.25 -3.43
N LEU A 115 -4.19 3.15 -3.15
CA LEU A 115 -3.04 2.66 -3.92
C LEU A 115 -3.45 1.40 -4.67
N THR A 116 -3.17 1.32 -5.96
CA THR A 116 -3.45 0.15 -6.80
C THR A 116 -2.16 -0.47 -7.32
N LEU A 117 -2.12 -1.80 -7.34
CA LEU A 117 -0.95 -2.59 -7.68
C LEU A 117 -1.35 -3.76 -8.60
N TYR A 118 -0.61 -3.93 -9.68
CA TYR A 118 -0.55 -5.21 -10.41
C TYR A 118 0.92 -5.49 -10.74
N LEU A 119 1.69 -5.81 -9.71
CA LEU A 119 3.14 -5.95 -9.75
C LEU A 119 3.55 -7.37 -9.33
N LEU A 120 4.78 -7.76 -9.64
CA LEU A 120 5.32 -9.05 -9.18
C LEU A 120 5.40 -9.12 -7.65
N PRO A 121 5.34 -10.34 -7.07
CA PRO A 121 5.37 -10.53 -5.61
C PRO A 121 6.54 -9.84 -4.92
N ASP A 122 7.76 -9.95 -5.48
CA ASP A 122 8.96 -9.38 -4.89
C ASP A 122 8.91 -7.85 -4.86
N VAL A 123 8.34 -7.22 -5.90
CA VAL A 123 8.11 -5.77 -5.96
C VAL A 123 7.12 -5.32 -4.88
N ASN A 124 6.03 -6.08 -4.67
CA ASN A 124 5.08 -5.81 -3.60
C ASN A 124 5.74 -5.89 -2.21
N LEU A 125 6.62 -6.88 -2.00
CA LEU A 125 7.35 -7.05 -0.74
C LEU A 125 8.35 -5.91 -0.50
N GLU A 126 9.03 -5.43 -1.53
CA GLU A 126 9.94 -4.31 -1.46
C GLU A 126 9.21 -2.98 -1.16
N LEU A 127 8.05 -2.76 -1.77
CA LEU A 127 7.20 -1.59 -1.51
C LEU A 127 6.51 -1.61 -0.14
N ARG A 128 6.29 -2.77 0.46
CA ARG A 128 5.52 -2.94 1.70
C ARG A 128 5.94 -2.04 2.85
N PRO A 129 7.24 -1.85 3.18
CA PRO A 129 7.64 -0.93 4.26
C PRO A 129 7.20 0.51 3.99
N LYS A 130 7.30 0.97 2.74
CA LYS A 130 6.87 2.29 2.30
C LYS A 130 5.34 2.43 2.36
N ILE A 131 4.61 1.40 1.96
CA ILE A 131 3.14 1.34 2.04
C ILE A 131 2.67 1.38 3.50
N LEU A 132 3.29 0.62 4.40
CA LEU A 132 2.98 0.62 5.83
C LEU A 132 3.28 1.95 6.53
N SER A 133 4.03 2.86 5.89
CA SER A 133 4.27 4.20 6.40
C SER A 133 3.22 5.23 5.98
N LEU A 134 2.28 4.85 5.11
CA LEU A 134 1.20 5.72 4.67
C LEU A 134 0.24 6.06 5.82
N LYS A 135 -0.58 7.09 5.58
CA LYS A 135 -1.61 7.50 6.52
C LYS A 135 -2.52 6.32 6.87
N PRO A 136 -2.77 6.05 8.16
CA PRO A 136 -3.74 5.04 8.57
C PRO A 136 -5.08 5.24 7.88
N GLY A 137 -5.66 4.14 7.37
CA GLY A 137 -6.88 4.18 6.58
C GLY A 137 -6.67 4.27 5.07
N THR A 138 -5.45 4.51 4.59
CA THR A 138 -5.14 4.36 3.16
C THR A 138 -5.47 2.94 2.71
N ARG A 139 -6.21 2.80 1.62
CA ARG A 139 -6.62 1.51 1.07
C ARG A 139 -5.65 1.09 -0.02
N VAL A 140 -5.18 -0.13 0.07
CA VAL A 140 -4.25 -0.72 -0.90
C VAL A 140 -4.93 -1.90 -1.56
N VAL A 141 -4.99 -1.90 -2.88
CA VAL A 141 -5.62 -2.98 -3.65
C VAL A 141 -4.61 -3.58 -4.60
N SER A 142 -4.43 -4.88 -4.54
CA SER A 142 -3.55 -5.62 -5.43
C SER A 142 -4.32 -6.66 -6.24
N HIS A 143 -3.97 -6.76 -7.51
CA HIS A 143 -4.44 -7.79 -8.42
C HIS A 143 -3.52 -9.01 -8.34
N ASP A 144 -4.08 -10.18 -8.04
CA ASP A 144 -3.48 -11.52 -7.93
C ASP A 144 -2.39 -11.70 -6.85
N TRP A 145 -1.51 -10.73 -6.62
CA TRP A 145 -0.34 -10.88 -5.76
C TRP A 145 -0.53 -10.24 -4.40
N ASP A 146 -0.14 -10.97 -3.35
CA ASP A 146 -0.23 -10.51 -1.96
C ASP A 146 1.05 -9.78 -1.48
N MET A 147 1.11 -9.47 -0.18
CA MET A 147 2.23 -8.81 0.50
C MET A 147 2.90 -9.73 1.54
N GLY A 148 2.94 -11.03 1.25
CA GLY A 148 3.60 -12.03 2.09
C GLY A 148 2.87 -12.27 3.41
N ASP A 149 3.55 -12.02 4.52
CA ASP A 149 3.01 -12.21 5.87
C ASP A 149 2.02 -11.11 6.30
N TRP A 150 2.01 -9.94 5.64
CA TRP A 150 0.91 -8.97 5.81
C TRP A 150 -0.33 -9.45 5.05
N LYS A 151 -1.20 -10.19 5.75
CA LYS A 151 -2.40 -10.76 5.13
C LYS A 151 -3.43 -9.68 4.82
N PRO A 152 -4.18 -9.81 3.70
CA PRO A 152 -5.19 -8.83 3.32
C PRO A 152 -6.37 -8.83 4.31
N ASP A 153 -6.98 -7.64 4.49
CA ASP A 153 -8.24 -7.48 5.23
C ASP A 153 -9.41 -8.14 4.50
N ARG A 154 -9.33 -8.21 3.17
CA ARG A 154 -10.34 -8.86 2.31
C ARG A 154 -9.72 -9.35 1.02
N THR A 155 -10.19 -10.52 0.57
CA THR A 155 -9.85 -11.08 -0.75
C THR A 155 -11.14 -11.48 -1.45
N GLU A 156 -11.28 -11.08 -2.72
CA GLU A 156 -12.36 -11.55 -3.59
C GLU A 156 -11.81 -12.25 -4.82
N LYS A 157 -12.43 -13.36 -5.20
CA LYS A 157 -12.15 -14.06 -6.46
C LYS A 157 -13.11 -13.56 -7.53
N VAL A 158 -12.57 -13.13 -8.67
CA VAL A 158 -13.31 -12.56 -9.79
C VAL A 158 -13.10 -13.41 -11.02
N ALA A 159 -14.17 -13.80 -11.70
CA ALA A 159 -14.04 -14.45 -13.00
C ALA A 159 -13.36 -13.49 -13.98
N ALA A 160 -12.34 -13.94 -14.67
CA ALA A 160 -11.54 -13.16 -15.61
C ALA A 160 -11.27 -13.97 -16.88
N PRO A 161 -12.29 -14.19 -17.73
CA PRO A 161 -12.18 -15.02 -18.94
C PRO A 161 -11.12 -14.49 -19.91
N ASP A 162 -10.92 -13.16 -19.94
CA ASP A 162 -9.96 -12.46 -20.79
C ASP A 162 -8.55 -12.35 -20.20
N LYS A 163 -8.31 -13.00 -19.05
CA LYS A 163 -6.98 -13.01 -18.41
C LYS A 163 -5.96 -13.65 -19.34
N LYS A 164 -4.89 -12.90 -19.64
CA LYS A 164 -3.89 -13.30 -20.63
C LYS A 164 -2.84 -14.26 -20.07
N ILE A 165 -2.59 -14.22 -18.74
CA ILE A 165 -1.56 -15.01 -18.06
C ILE A 165 -2.19 -15.92 -17.01
N GLY A 166 -1.60 -17.12 -16.90
CA GLY A 166 -2.04 -18.18 -16.00
C GLY A 166 -3.12 -19.07 -16.59
N LEU A 167 -3.25 -20.26 -16.04
CA LEU A 167 -4.22 -21.28 -16.49
C LEU A 167 -5.63 -20.97 -15.95
N GLU A 168 -5.73 -20.34 -14.79
CA GLU A 168 -7.01 -19.98 -14.19
C GLU A 168 -7.62 -18.76 -14.89
N LYS A 169 -8.87 -18.90 -15.35
CA LYS A 169 -9.68 -17.79 -15.87
C LYS A 169 -10.39 -17.03 -14.75
N SER A 170 -9.64 -16.76 -13.69
CA SER A 170 -10.06 -15.95 -12.56
C SER A 170 -8.88 -15.16 -11.99
N SER A 171 -9.18 -14.08 -11.30
CA SER A 171 -8.20 -13.24 -10.59
C SER A 171 -8.60 -13.09 -9.13
N ARG A 172 -7.60 -12.90 -8.26
CA ARG A 172 -7.81 -12.49 -6.87
C ARG A 172 -7.62 -10.98 -6.76
N VAL A 173 -8.52 -10.34 -6.06
CA VAL A 173 -8.40 -8.93 -5.70
C VAL A 173 -8.25 -8.86 -4.19
N HIS A 174 -7.10 -8.36 -3.74
CA HIS A 174 -6.74 -8.25 -2.33
C HIS A 174 -6.87 -6.80 -1.87
N LEU A 175 -7.45 -6.58 -0.69
CA LEU A 175 -7.56 -5.27 -0.06
C LEU A 175 -6.85 -5.28 1.28
N TRP A 176 -5.99 -4.29 1.52
CA TRP A 176 -5.45 -3.92 2.83
C TRP A 176 -5.89 -2.51 3.19
N ILE A 177 -6.09 -2.29 4.48
CA ILE A 177 -6.28 -0.95 5.04
C ILE A 177 -5.08 -0.68 5.94
N VAL A 178 -4.28 0.32 5.59
CA VAL A 178 -3.07 0.66 6.35
C VAL A 178 -3.44 0.89 7.81
N PRO A 179 -2.91 0.11 8.75
CA PRO A 179 -3.24 0.25 10.17
C PRO A 179 -2.46 1.39 10.83
N ALA A 180 -3.04 2.02 11.83
CA ALA A 180 -2.29 2.91 12.72
C ALA A 180 -1.18 2.14 13.46
N ARG A 181 -0.07 2.80 13.74
CA ARG A 181 1.03 2.24 14.53
C ARG A 181 0.77 2.51 16.00
N LEU A 182 0.23 1.50 16.67
CA LEU A 182 -0.20 1.60 18.06
C LEU A 182 0.70 0.86 19.06
N GLU A 183 1.73 0.13 18.58
CA GLU A 183 2.64 -0.61 19.43
C GLU A 183 3.25 0.29 20.52
N GLY A 184 3.29 -0.21 21.75
CA GLY A 184 3.87 0.48 22.91
C GLY A 184 2.95 0.54 24.11
N VAL A 185 3.32 1.37 25.08
CA VAL A 185 2.57 1.60 26.32
C VAL A 185 1.77 2.89 26.22
N TRP A 186 0.53 2.83 26.66
CA TRP A 186 -0.42 3.94 26.65
C TRP A 186 -0.97 4.17 28.06
N CYS A 187 -1.09 5.43 28.46
CA CYS A 187 -1.42 5.83 29.84
C CYS A 187 -2.60 6.79 29.89
N ALA A 188 -3.51 6.58 30.84
CA ALA A 188 -4.63 7.49 31.13
C ALA A 188 -5.08 7.36 32.59
N LYS A 189 -5.02 8.44 33.39
CA LYS A 189 -5.61 8.50 34.75
C LYS A 189 -5.34 7.25 35.61
N GLY A 190 -4.10 6.80 35.68
CA GLY A 190 -3.72 5.60 36.44
C GLY A 190 -3.95 4.26 35.72
N GLU A 191 -4.60 4.25 34.59
CA GLU A 191 -4.75 3.08 33.73
C GLU A 191 -3.56 2.97 32.78
N ARG A 192 -3.13 1.74 32.51
CA ARG A 192 -2.06 1.39 31.59
C ARG A 192 -2.54 0.35 30.60
N LEU A 193 -2.24 0.55 29.32
CA LEU A 193 -2.43 -0.44 28.27
C LEU A 193 -1.09 -0.73 27.58
N GLU A 194 -0.77 -1.99 27.39
CA GLU A 194 0.37 -2.42 26.58
C GLU A 194 -0.13 -3.02 25.27
N ILE A 195 0.27 -2.41 24.14
CA ILE A 195 -0.11 -2.87 22.82
C ILE A 195 1.11 -3.48 22.15
N LYS A 196 1.00 -4.76 21.76
CA LYS A 196 1.91 -5.45 20.85
C LYS A 196 1.23 -5.57 19.50
N GLN A 197 1.94 -5.22 18.41
CA GLN A 197 1.34 -5.13 17.08
C GLN A 197 2.18 -5.85 16.03
N GLN A 198 1.48 -6.60 15.17
CA GLN A 198 2.00 -7.11 13.91
C GLN A 198 0.99 -6.77 12.80
N PHE A 199 1.30 -5.77 11.98
CA PHE A 199 0.40 -5.22 10.95
C PHE A 199 -0.96 -4.79 11.56
N GLN A 200 -2.08 -5.35 11.05
CA GLN A 200 -3.42 -5.09 11.58
C GLN A 200 -3.79 -5.95 12.80
N HIS A 201 -2.96 -6.92 13.17
CA HIS A 201 -3.18 -7.72 14.36
C HIS A 201 -2.48 -7.11 15.57
N ALA A 202 -3.15 -7.10 16.71
CA ALA A 202 -2.59 -6.57 17.93
C ALA A 202 -3.00 -7.43 19.15
N ARG A 203 -2.28 -7.23 20.24
CA ARG A 203 -2.68 -7.67 21.59
C ARG A 203 -2.62 -6.50 22.53
N VAL A 204 -3.72 -6.29 23.26
CA VAL A 204 -3.83 -5.26 24.29
C VAL A 204 -3.88 -5.97 25.63
N ASP A 205 -2.83 -5.85 26.45
CA ASP A 205 -2.66 -6.58 27.73
C ASP A 205 -2.93 -8.10 27.55
N GLY A 206 -2.40 -8.68 26.46
CA GLY A 206 -2.55 -10.09 26.12
C GLY A 206 -3.86 -10.47 25.42
N ARG A 207 -4.86 -9.58 25.32
CA ARG A 207 -6.14 -9.82 24.62
C ARG A 207 -6.01 -9.54 23.14
N ASP A 208 -6.52 -10.43 22.31
CA ASP A 208 -6.48 -10.28 20.86
C ASP A 208 -7.32 -9.07 20.40
N ALA A 209 -6.77 -8.34 19.46
CA ALA A 209 -7.36 -7.13 18.89
C ALA A 209 -7.01 -7.00 17.40
N THR A 210 -7.79 -6.18 16.69
CA THR A 210 -7.58 -5.86 15.27
C THR A 210 -7.51 -4.35 15.10
N ILE A 211 -6.59 -3.88 14.26
CA ILE A 211 -6.45 -2.48 13.90
C ILE A 211 -6.90 -2.31 12.45
N ARG A 212 -7.88 -1.46 12.23
CA ARG A 212 -8.37 -1.13 10.90
C ARG A 212 -8.33 0.38 10.68
N GLY A 213 -7.37 0.86 9.91
CA GLY A 213 -7.09 2.28 9.83
C GLY A 213 -6.73 2.85 11.19
N THR A 214 -7.53 3.74 11.71
CA THR A 214 -7.36 4.38 13.03
C THR A 214 -8.09 3.67 14.17
N THR A 215 -8.91 2.66 13.89
CA THR A 215 -9.72 1.97 14.90
C THR A 215 -9.03 0.70 15.37
N LEU A 216 -8.83 0.57 16.68
CA LEU A 216 -8.40 -0.64 17.38
C LEU A 216 -9.63 -1.27 18.05
N THR A 217 -9.90 -2.55 17.76
CA THR A 217 -11.05 -3.27 18.35
C THR A 217 -10.60 -4.59 18.96
N LEU A 218 -10.88 -4.79 20.24
CA LEU A 218 -10.67 -6.05 20.94
C LEU A 218 -11.78 -7.07 20.54
N ALA A 219 -11.46 -8.36 20.62
CA ALA A 219 -12.40 -9.43 20.29
C ALA A 219 -13.73 -9.34 21.07
N GLN A 220 -13.73 -8.82 22.30
CA GLN A 220 -14.92 -8.61 23.14
C GLN A 220 -15.75 -7.37 22.73
N GLY A 221 -15.28 -6.57 21.75
CA GLY A 221 -15.99 -5.41 21.23
C GLY A 221 -15.66 -4.07 21.91
N THR A 222 -14.67 -4.03 22.81
CA THR A 222 -14.10 -2.75 23.27
C THR A 222 -13.31 -2.12 22.12
N SER A 223 -13.56 -0.83 21.83
CA SER A 223 -12.98 -0.14 20.68
C SER A 223 -12.35 1.17 21.10
N PHE A 224 -11.26 1.50 20.41
CA PHE A 224 -10.50 2.73 20.57
C PHE A 224 -10.31 3.39 19.21
N GLU A 225 -10.29 4.70 19.20
CA GLU A 225 -9.99 5.51 18.02
C GLU A 225 -8.68 6.26 18.22
N PHE A 226 -7.75 6.06 17.28
CA PHE A 226 -6.46 6.76 17.26
C PHE A 226 -6.59 8.07 16.48
N GLN A 227 -6.24 9.17 17.14
CA GLN A 227 -6.25 10.50 16.55
C GLN A 227 -5.03 11.30 17.00
N GLY A 228 -4.17 11.68 16.04
CA GLY A 228 -2.91 12.33 16.35
C GLY A 228 -2.02 11.41 17.20
N ASP A 229 -1.77 11.82 18.47
CA ASP A 229 -0.95 11.07 19.41
C ASP A 229 -1.77 10.45 20.56
N THR A 230 -3.09 10.43 20.42
CA THR A 230 -4.01 9.93 21.44
C THR A 230 -4.80 8.71 20.99
N LEU A 231 -5.17 7.86 21.95
CA LEU A 231 -5.99 6.69 21.75
C LEU A 231 -7.23 6.82 22.65
N ARG A 232 -8.36 7.19 22.07
CA ARG A 232 -9.62 7.45 22.80
C ARG A 232 -10.49 6.21 22.82
N VAL A 233 -11.03 5.85 23.98
CA VAL A 233 -12.01 4.78 24.11
C VAL A 233 -13.35 5.25 23.50
N THR A 234 -13.83 4.56 22.49
CA THR A 234 -15.12 4.83 21.83
C THR A 234 -16.22 3.92 22.34
N THR A 235 -15.86 2.68 22.71
CA THR A 235 -16.78 1.71 23.31
C THR A 235 -16.00 0.88 24.32
N ALA A 236 -16.49 0.78 25.56
CA ALA A 236 -15.95 -0.12 26.57
C ALA A 236 -16.98 -1.19 26.95
N LYS A 237 -16.54 -2.44 26.97
CA LYS A 237 -17.34 -3.61 27.27
C LYS A 237 -16.78 -4.38 28.45
N ALA A 238 -17.68 -5.11 29.17
CA ALA A 238 -17.34 -6.06 30.22
C ALA A 238 -16.35 -5.49 31.27
N ASP A 239 -15.25 -6.20 31.51
CA ASP A 239 -14.19 -5.88 32.48
C ASP A 239 -13.42 -4.58 32.17
N LEU A 240 -13.58 -4.03 30.96
CA LEU A 240 -12.97 -2.77 30.53
C LEU A 240 -13.94 -1.57 30.62
N ALA A 241 -15.14 -1.74 31.20
CA ALA A 241 -16.15 -0.67 31.32
C ALA A 241 -15.58 0.57 32.06
N ARG A 242 -14.63 0.38 33.00
CA ARG A 242 -13.95 1.47 33.70
C ARG A 242 -13.12 2.39 32.78
N LEU A 243 -12.77 1.92 31.58
CA LEU A 243 -12.02 2.71 30.61
C LEU A 243 -12.91 3.64 29.79
N GLN A 244 -14.23 3.54 29.91
CA GLN A 244 -15.17 4.34 29.13
C GLN A 244 -14.85 5.83 29.24
N LEU A 245 -14.83 6.52 28.11
CA LEU A 245 -14.50 7.94 27.98
C LEU A 245 -13.03 8.33 28.27
N LEU A 246 -12.16 7.37 28.57
CA LEU A 246 -10.74 7.67 28.73
C LEU A 246 -10.07 7.96 27.39
N THR A 247 -9.09 8.87 27.46
CA THR A 247 -8.15 9.14 26.36
C THR A 247 -6.75 8.83 26.88
N PHE A 248 -6.08 7.93 26.17
CA PHE A 248 -4.74 7.49 26.49
C PHE A 248 -3.72 8.27 25.67
N GLU A 249 -2.61 8.61 26.28
CA GLU A 249 -1.43 9.15 25.61
C GLU A 249 -0.33 8.09 25.58
N ARG A 250 0.52 8.14 24.56
CA ARG A 250 1.66 7.22 24.45
C ARG A 250 2.68 7.53 25.56
N ALA A 251 3.09 6.53 26.32
CA ALA A 251 4.13 6.69 27.34
C ALA A 251 5.47 7.06 26.68
N GLN A 252 6.20 7.97 27.32
CA GLN A 252 7.53 8.42 26.89
C GLN A 252 8.61 7.82 27.81
N GLY A 253 9.83 7.72 27.28
CA GLY A 253 11.01 7.24 28.01
C GLY A 253 11.24 5.73 27.88
N GLN A 254 12.38 5.27 28.46
CA GLN A 254 12.74 3.85 28.54
C GLN A 254 13.19 3.53 29.97
N PRO A 255 12.56 2.53 30.64
CA PRO A 255 11.37 1.80 30.21
C PRO A 255 10.14 2.72 30.15
N ALA A 256 9.24 2.48 29.17
CA ALA A 256 8.00 3.24 29.05
C ALA A 256 7.12 3.00 30.28
N SER A 257 6.87 4.03 31.08
CA SER A 257 6.08 3.98 32.31
C SER A 257 4.99 5.05 32.29
N CYS A 258 3.87 4.73 32.94
CA CYS A 258 2.84 5.73 33.20
C CYS A 258 3.29 6.51 34.48
N ALA A 259 3.67 7.76 34.32
CA ALA A 259 3.88 8.63 35.45
C ALA A 259 2.55 8.80 36.20
N SER A 260 2.57 8.64 37.51
CA SER A 260 1.44 9.01 38.37
C SER A 260 1.27 10.53 38.28
N ARG A 261 0.35 11.01 37.47
CA ARG A 261 -0.13 12.40 37.49
C ARG A 261 -1.49 12.48 38.16
#